data_0b5523fdb1fe8c87f1993dbc3032c7d5
#
_entry.id   0b5523fdb1fe8c87f1993dbc3032c7d5
#
_cell.length_a   1.000
_cell.length_b   1.000
_cell.length_c   1.000
_cell.angle_alpha   90.00
_cell.angle_beta   90.00
_cell.angle_gamma   90.00
#
_symmetry.space_group_name_H-M   'P 1'
#
loop_
_entity.id
_entity.type
_entity.pdbx_description
1 polymer ?
#
loop_
_entity_poly.entity_id
_entity_poly.type
_entity_poly.pdbx_seq_one_letter_code
_entity_poly.pdbx_strand_id
1 'polypeptide(L)'
;MLYFKVNEGQLGAFKALCERFVAQTRKEPGCVHYAFSFDGDAVHCREGYDNAAALLAHLDNVGPILQEALKIAAITRLEVHAPAAELAELREPLAGLKPAFFAVEGGFRR
;
A
#
# COMPACT_ATOMS: atom_id res chain seq x y z
N MET A 1 4.34 -2.71 -1.66
CA MET A 1 3.38 -3.82 -1.88
C MET A 1 2.75 -4.22 -0.56
N LEU A 2 1.46 -4.29 -0.55
CA LEU A 2 0.69 -4.51 0.67
C LEU A 2 -0.21 -5.72 0.49
N TYR A 3 -0.21 -6.60 1.48
CA TYR A 3 -0.99 -7.84 1.45
C TYR A 3 -2.00 -7.83 2.59
N PHE A 4 -3.25 -8.16 2.27
CA PHE A 4 -4.33 -8.28 3.26
C PHE A 4 -4.92 -9.68 3.25
N LYS A 5 -5.48 -10.06 4.38
CA LYS A 5 -6.44 -11.16 4.45
C LYS A 5 -7.76 -10.58 4.93
N VAL A 6 -8.80 -10.75 4.13
CA VAL A 6 -10.14 -10.22 4.41
C VAL A 6 -10.89 -11.19 5.32
N ASN A 7 -11.57 -10.66 6.34
CA ASN A 7 -12.38 -11.45 7.26
C ASN A 7 -13.53 -12.14 6.52
N GLU A 8 -13.92 -13.31 6.99
CA GLU A 8 -15.02 -14.08 6.41
C GLU A 8 -16.29 -13.20 6.29
N GLY A 9 -16.93 -13.26 5.12
CA GLY A 9 -18.15 -12.52 4.84
C GLY A 9 -17.95 -11.06 4.49
N GLN A 10 -16.70 -10.54 4.51
CA GLN A 10 -16.41 -9.11 4.32
C GLN A 10 -15.81 -8.77 2.95
N LEU A 11 -15.72 -9.75 2.04
CA LEU A 11 -15.05 -9.52 0.76
C LEU A 11 -15.76 -8.43 -0.08
N GLY A 12 -17.08 -8.42 -0.12
CA GLY A 12 -17.83 -7.41 -0.84
C GLY A 12 -17.60 -6.00 -0.28
N ALA A 13 -17.62 -5.87 1.05
CA ALA A 13 -17.35 -4.61 1.71
C ALA A 13 -15.90 -4.14 1.46
N PHE A 14 -14.94 -5.07 1.46
CA PHE A 14 -13.54 -4.74 1.17
C PHE A 14 -13.37 -4.25 -0.28
N LYS A 15 -14.04 -4.90 -1.23
CA LYS A 15 -13.99 -4.47 -2.64
C LYS A 15 -14.56 -3.07 -2.83
N ALA A 16 -15.61 -2.71 -2.07
CA ALA A 16 -16.15 -1.36 -2.09
C ALA A 16 -15.13 -0.34 -1.56
N LEU A 17 -14.37 -0.70 -0.52
CA LEU A 17 -13.28 0.14 -0.03
C LEU A 17 -12.17 0.28 -1.05
N CYS A 18 -11.86 -0.78 -1.82
CA CYS A 18 -10.85 -0.72 -2.88
C CYS A 18 -11.20 0.33 -3.94
N GLU A 19 -12.48 0.46 -4.30
CA GLU A 19 -12.92 1.51 -5.23
C GLU A 19 -12.64 2.89 -4.67
N ARG A 20 -12.85 3.10 -3.38
CA ARG A 20 -12.55 4.37 -2.71
C ARG A 20 -11.05 4.62 -2.64
N PHE A 21 -10.24 3.59 -2.35
CA PHE A 21 -8.78 3.70 -2.38
C PHE A 21 -8.30 4.16 -3.75
N VAL A 22 -8.78 3.51 -4.81
CA VAL A 22 -8.37 3.85 -6.18
C VAL A 22 -8.78 5.27 -6.54
N ALA A 23 -10.01 5.66 -6.26
CA ALA A 23 -10.51 7.00 -6.57
C ALA A 23 -9.70 8.08 -5.85
N GLN A 24 -9.39 7.86 -4.57
CA GLN A 24 -8.63 8.82 -3.77
C GLN A 24 -7.16 8.88 -4.20
N THR A 25 -6.56 7.72 -4.48
CA THR A 25 -5.16 7.63 -4.90
C THR A 25 -4.94 8.23 -6.28
N ARG A 26 -5.92 8.15 -7.17
CA ARG A 26 -5.84 8.73 -8.51
C ARG A 26 -5.58 10.25 -8.48
N LYS A 27 -5.92 10.92 -7.40
CA LYS A 27 -5.68 12.36 -7.22
C LYS A 27 -4.23 12.69 -6.86
N GLU A 28 -3.40 11.68 -6.56
CA GLU A 28 -2.02 11.87 -6.13
C GLU A 28 -1.08 11.94 -7.34
N PRO A 29 -0.42 13.08 -7.59
CA PRO A 29 0.48 13.19 -8.75
C PRO A 29 1.73 12.31 -8.63
N GLY A 30 2.13 11.95 -7.41
CA GLY A 30 3.33 11.15 -7.16
C GLY A 30 3.11 9.64 -7.21
N CYS A 31 1.86 9.17 -7.38
CA CYS A 31 1.58 7.74 -7.51
C CYS A 31 1.64 7.35 -8.99
N VAL A 32 2.52 6.40 -9.33
CA VAL A 32 2.74 6.00 -10.73
C VAL A 32 1.93 4.79 -11.16
N HIS A 33 1.57 3.91 -10.23
CA HIS A 33 0.63 2.82 -10.47
C HIS A 33 -0.01 2.38 -9.16
N TYR A 34 -1.23 1.85 -9.26
CA TYR A 34 -1.98 1.43 -8.08
C TYR A 34 -3.05 0.43 -8.50
N ALA A 35 -2.99 -0.79 -7.99
CA ALA A 35 -3.94 -1.83 -8.37
C ALA A 35 -4.11 -2.85 -7.25
N PHE A 36 -5.35 -3.31 -7.07
CA PHE A 36 -5.68 -4.43 -6.20
C PHE A 36 -5.89 -5.69 -7.02
N SER A 37 -5.39 -6.81 -6.51
CA SER A 37 -5.66 -8.13 -7.07
C SER A 37 -6.08 -9.08 -5.96
N PHE A 38 -6.90 -10.07 -6.33
CA PHE A 38 -7.56 -10.94 -5.37
C PHE A 38 -7.29 -12.41 -5.68
N ASP A 39 -7.03 -13.17 -4.62
CA ASP A 39 -7.01 -14.63 -4.66
C ASP A 39 -7.85 -15.09 -3.47
N GLY A 40 -9.16 -15.32 -3.70
CA GLY A 40 -10.10 -15.57 -2.62
C GLY A 40 -10.15 -14.40 -1.63
N ASP A 41 -9.85 -14.65 -0.37
CA ASP A 41 -9.80 -13.64 0.68
C ASP A 41 -8.42 -12.99 0.85
N ALA A 42 -7.43 -13.43 0.07
CA ALA A 42 -6.12 -12.83 0.02
C ALA A 42 -6.11 -11.69 -0.99
N VAL A 43 -5.65 -10.51 -0.57
CA VAL A 43 -5.66 -9.31 -1.41
C VAL A 43 -4.25 -8.74 -1.47
N HIS A 44 -3.84 -8.36 -2.67
CA HIS A 44 -2.55 -7.71 -2.90
C HIS A 44 -2.79 -6.32 -3.49
N CYS A 45 -2.15 -5.32 -2.92
CA CYS A 45 -2.11 -3.97 -3.49
C CYS A 45 -0.73 -3.73 -4.07
N ARG A 46 -0.67 -3.61 -5.39
CA ARG A 46 0.54 -3.23 -6.09
C ARG A 46 0.53 -1.74 -6.28
N GLU A 47 1.56 -1.07 -5.77
CA GLU A 47 1.62 0.38 -5.77
C GLU A 47 3.03 0.87 -6.00
N GLY A 48 3.17 1.98 -6.71
CA GLY A 48 4.45 2.59 -6.99
C GLY A 48 4.37 4.10 -6.88
N TYR A 49 5.43 4.70 -6.37
CA TYR A 49 5.52 6.14 -6.09
C TYR A 49 6.83 6.70 -6.63
N ASP A 50 6.82 8.00 -6.92
CA ASP A 50 8.02 8.68 -7.43
C ASP A 50 9.16 8.67 -6.41
N ASN A 51 8.85 8.79 -5.12
CA ASN A 51 9.83 8.88 -4.05
C ASN A 51 9.18 8.61 -2.68
N ALA A 52 9.99 8.65 -1.62
CA ALA A 52 9.50 8.44 -0.25
C ALA A 52 8.44 9.47 0.16
N ALA A 53 8.61 10.72 -0.21
CA ALA A 53 7.64 11.78 0.11
C ALA A 53 6.28 11.49 -0.51
N ALA A 54 6.24 10.95 -1.73
CA ALA A 54 5.00 10.59 -2.41
C ALA A 54 4.28 9.45 -1.70
N LEU A 55 5.02 8.46 -1.19
CA LEU A 55 4.44 7.37 -0.40
C LEU A 55 3.86 7.90 0.91
N LEU A 56 4.57 8.79 1.61
CA LEU A 56 4.08 9.36 2.86
C LEU A 56 2.82 10.20 2.63
N ALA A 57 2.77 10.97 1.53
CA ALA A 57 1.58 11.72 1.15
C ALA A 57 0.39 10.79 0.87
N HIS A 58 0.66 9.62 0.25
CA HIS A 58 -0.37 8.61 0.02
C HIS A 58 -0.97 8.11 1.33
N LEU A 59 -0.13 7.78 2.31
CA LEU A 59 -0.61 7.27 3.60
C LEU A 59 -1.50 8.28 4.31
N ASP A 60 -1.18 9.57 4.23
CA ASP A 60 -2.05 10.63 4.77
C ASP A 60 -3.37 10.68 4.00
N ASN A 61 -3.30 10.62 2.68
CA ASN A 61 -4.46 10.75 1.81
C ASN A 61 -5.49 9.62 2.00
N VAL A 62 -5.01 8.37 2.15
CA VAL A 62 -5.88 7.20 2.29
C VAL A 62 -6.04 6.73 3.73
N GLY A 63 -5.42 7.40 4.68
CA GLY A 63 -5.45 7.01 6.10
C GLY A 63 -6.84 6.66 6.62
N PRO A 64 -7.87 7.51 6.44
CA PRO A 64 -9.22 7.20 6.89
C PRO A 64 -9.80 5.93 6.26
N ILE A 65 -9.53 5.70 4.98
CA ILE A 65 -10.01 4.49 4.28
C ILE A 65 -9.29 3.26 4.82
N LEU A 66 -7.98 3.37 5.06
CA LEU A 66 -7.19 2.28 5.63
C LEU A 66 -7.72 1.88 7.00
N GLN A 67 -8.10 2.85 7.84
CA GLN A 67 -8.69 2.56 9.15
C GLN A 67 -9.98 1.75 9.02
N GLU A 68 -10.83 2.07 8.04
CA GLU A 68 -12.03 1.29 7.76
C GLU A 68 -11.67 -0.13 7.31
N ALA A 69 -10.69 -0.26 6.41
CA ALA A 69 -10.25 -1.56 5.90
C ALA A 69 -9.72 -2.47 7.02
N LEU A 70 -9.00 -1.91 7.98
CA LEU A 70 -8.42 -2.67 9.10
C LEU A 70 -9.46 -3.18 10.10
N LYS A 71 -10.72 -2.75 9.98
CA LYS A 71 -11.82 -3.31 10.76
C LYS A 71 -12.34 -4.62 10.17
N ILE A 72 -12.11 -4.86 8.89
CA ILE A 72 -12.65 -6.03 8.17
C ILE A 72 -11.56 -6.88 7.51
N ALA A 73 -10.30 -6.52 7.69
CA ALA A 73 -9.17 -7.25 7.12
C ALA A 73 -7.92 -7.03 7.98
N ALA A 74 -6.96 -7.91 7.85
CA ALA A 74 -5.66 -7.78 8.50
C ALA A 74 -4.58 -7.61 7.44
N ILE A 75 -3.59 -6.77 7.73
CA ILE A 75 -2.38 -6.68 6.91
C ILE A 75 -1.52 -7.91 7.27
N THR A 76 -1.23 -8.75 6.29
CA THR A 76 -0.41 -9.93 6.48
C THR A 76 1.06 -9.70 6.14
N ARG A 77 1.34 -8.74 5.26
CA ARG A 77 2.69 -8.37 4.88
C ARG A 77 2.70 -6.99 4.22
N LEU A 78 3.72 -6.21 4.55
CA LEU A 78 4.01 -4.96 3.85
C LEU A 78 5.47 -5.03 3.38
N GLU A 79 5.69 -4.83 2.09
CA GLU A 79 7.02 -4.77 1.50
C GLU A 79 7.25 -3.39 0.90
N VAL A 80 8.42 -2.83 1.20
CA VAL A 80 8.84 -1.55 0.65
C VAL A 80 10.13 -1.77 -0.13
N HIS A 81 10.09 -1.51 -1.43
CA HIS A 81 11.23 -1.68 -2.34
C HIS A 81 11.64 -0.29 -2.84
N ALA A 82 12.85 0.12 -2.54
CA ALA A 82 13.35 1.44 -2.94
C ALA A 82 14.88 1.50 -2.80
N PRO A 83 15.52 2.51 -3.41
CA PRO A 83 16.94 2.75 -3.14
C PRO A 83 17.17 2.99 -1.65
N ALA A 84 18.35 2.63 -1.15
CA ALA A 84 18.68 2.70 0.27
C ALA A 84 18.41 4.08 0.89
N ALA A 85 18.69 5.16 0.15
CA ALA A 85 18.47 6.53 0.63
C ALA A 85 16.98 6.81 0.90
N GLU A 86 16.09 6.31 0.03
CA GLU A 86 14.65 6.46 0.20
C GLU A 86 14.14 5.59 1.36
N LEU A 87 14.68 4.38 1.51
CA LEU A 87 14.31 3.51 2.63
C LEU A 87 14.65 4.15 3.97
N ALA A 88 15.78 4.85 4.05
CA ALA A 88 16.18 5.53 5.28
C ALA A 88 15.14 6.54 5.74
N GLU A 89 14.45 7.21 4.80
CA GLU A 89 13.40 8.17 5.11
C GLU A 89 12.08 7.50 5.54
N LEU A 90 11.90 6.22 5.20
CA LEU A 90 10.64 5.50 5.45
C LEU A 90 10.66 4.63 6.71
N ARG A 91 11.84 4.29 7.24
CA ARG A 91 11.95 3.35 8.37
C ARG A 91 11.18 3.82 9.60
N GLU A 92 11.35 5.06 10.00
CA GLU A 92 10.68 5.58 11.19
C GLU A 92 9.18 5.80 10.95
N PRO A 93 8.75 6.49 9.88
CA PRO A 93 7.31 6.70 9.63
C PRO A 93 6.52 5.41 9.48
N LEU A 94 7.12 4.35 8.93
CA LEU A 94 6.42 3.07 8.69
C LEU A 94 6.64 2.03 9.79
N ALA A 95 7.40 2.34 10.83
CA ALA A 95 7.76 1.37 11.87
C ALA A 95 6.55 0.66 12.49
N GLY A 96 5.44 1.37 12.68
CA GLY A 96 4.22 0.80 13.26
C GLY A 96 3.56 -0.28 12.42
N LEU A 97 3.82 -0.29 11.11
CA LEU A 97 3.28 -1.27 10.18
C LEU A 97 4.21 -2.48 10.00
N LYS A 98 5.39 -2.45 10.61
CA LYS A 98 6.39 -3.53 10.60
C LYS A 98 6.72 -4.02 9.18
N PRO A 99 7.13 -3.13 8.26
CA PRO A 99 7.41 -3.53 6.88
C PRO A 99 8.71 -4.31 6.74
N ALA A 100 8.79 -5.12 5.67
CA ALA A 100 10.05 -5.66 5.19
C ALA A 100 10.61 -4.68 4.18
N PHE A 101 11.85 -4.24 4.36
CA PHE A 101 12.52 -3.27 3.48
C PHE A 101 13.51 -3.98 2.56
N PHE A 102 13.37 -3.73 1.26
CA PHE A 102 14.22 -4.29 0.23
C PHE A 102 14.92 -3.14 -0.52
N ALA A 103 16.24 -3.06 -0.41
CA ALA A 103 17.01 -2.04 -1.11
C ALA A 103 17.21 -2.45 -2.58
N VAL A 104 16.73 -1.61 -3.49
CA VAL A 104 16.89 -1.84 -4.92
C VAL A 104 18.33 -1.50 -5.31
N GLU A 105 19.04 -2.47 -5.90
CA GLU A 105 20.42 -2.29 -6.31
C GLU A 105 20.64 -2.50 -7.81
N GLY A 106 19.70 -3.13 -8.50
CA GLY A 106 19.82 -3.38 -9.94
C GLY A 106 18.47 -3.51 -10.59
N GLY A 107 18.42 -3.22 -11.88
CA GLY A 107 17.20 -3.28 -12.65
C GLY A 107 17.00 -2.05 -13.52
N PHE A 108 15.87 -1.99 -14.18
CA PHE A 108 15.50 -0.81 -14.96
C PHE A 108 13.99 -0.61 -14.94
N ARG A 109 13.58 0.59 -15.34
CA ARG A 109 12.18 0.99 -15.47
C ARG A 109 11.96 1.62 -16.83
N ARG A 110 10.89 1.23 -17.52
CA ARG A 110 10.52 1.81 -18.81
C ARG A 110 9.45 2.89 -18.68
#